data_2cc96684d1f81765edd2336459f446c6
#
_entry.id   2cc96684d1f81765edd2336459f446c6
#
_cell.length_a   1.000
_cell.length_b   1.000
_cell.length_c   1.000
_cell.angle_alpha   90.00
_cell.angle_beta   90.00
_cell.angle_gamma   90.00
#
_symmetry.space_group_name_H-M   'P 1'
#
loop_
_entity.id
_entity.type
_entity.pdbx_description
1 polymer ?
#
loop_
_entity_poly.entity_id
_entity_poly.type
_entity_poly.pdbx_seq_one_letter_code
_entity_poly.pdbx_strand_id
1 'polypeptide(L)'
;MKRFAVLLLALAMAVCCAMPAFAAGTIEVTEDVSVSDDYDWTRFKGQNVTLNVYNWGEYISNGSDDSVDVVAAFEKLTGIKVNYTTFDSNESLYAKLKSGAANYDVIIPSDYMVAKMISEGMLMPLDYSNIPNFQNIDEEYRNGDYDPENAY
;
A
#
# COMPACT_ATOMS: atom_id res chain seq x y z
N MET A 1 50.08 -36.86 4.25
CA MET A 1 48.72 -36.97 4.82
C MET A 1 48.16 -35.67 5.43
N LYS A 2 48.99 -34.77 5.99
CA LYS A 2 48.50 -33.52 6.62
C LYS A 2 48.00 -32.43 5.64
N ARG A 3 48.43 -32.45 4.38
CA ARG A 3 48.04 -31.44 3.37
C ARG A 3 46.67 -31.71 2.69
N PHE A 4 46.22 -32.97 2.68
CA PHE A 4 44.91 -33.33 2.13
C PHE A 4 43.74 -33.01 3.08
N ALA A 5 43.99 -33.06 4.40
CA ALA A 5 42.95 -32.73 5.39
C ALA A 5 42.59 -31.23 5.42
N VAL A 6 43.56 -30.35 5.12
CA VAL A 6 43.34 -28.90 5.09
C VAL A 6 42.54 -28.50 3.85
N LEU A 7 42.72 -29.15 2.70
CA LEU A 7 41.97 -28.88 1.47
C LEU A 7 40.48 -29.29 1.58
N LEU A 8 40.22 -30.42 2.26
CA LEU A 8 38.85 -30.89 2.50
C LEU A 8 38.10 -30.00 3.49
N LEU A 9 38.78 -29.43 4.48
CA LEU A 9 38.14 -28.50 5.43
C LEU A 9 37.83 -27.13 4.78
N ALA A 10 38.68 -26.66 3.86
CA ALA A 10 38.44 -25.41 3.13
C ALA A 10 37.30 -25.55 2.12
N LEU A 11 37.11 -26.73 1.52
CA LEU A 11 36.00 -27.00 0.61
C LEU A 11 34.67 -27.14 1.35
N ALA A 12 34.67 -27.67 2.58
CA ALA A 12 33.47 -27.79 3.41
C ALA A 12 32.97 -26.42 3.95
N MET A 13 33.88 -25.44 4.18
CA MET A 13 33.50 -24.08 4.60
C MET A 13 33.00 -23.20 3.45
N ALA A 14 33.33 -23.51 2.20
CA ALA A 14 32.86 -22.76 1.03
C ALA A 14 31.41 -23.11 0.62
N VAL A 15 30.87 -24.23 1.10
CA VAL A 15 29.49 -24.68 0.78
C VAL A 15 28.45 -24.15 1.77
N CYS A 16 28.86 -23.55 2.91
CA CYS A 16 27.93 -23.12 3.96
C CYS A 16 27.39 -21.67 3.86
N CYS A 17 27.76 -20.91 2.82
CA CYS A 17 27.35 -19.50 2.74
C CYS A 17 26.54 -19.11 1.49
N ALA A 18 26.07 -20.07 0.72
CA ALA A 18 25.06 -19.80 -0.30
C ALA A 18 23.70 -20.25 0.23
N MET A 19 23.14 -19.49 1.18
CA MET A 19 21.68 -19.51 1.29
C MET A 19 21.14 -18.97 -0.06
N PRO A 20 20.33 -19.76 -0.79
CA PRO A 20 19.63 -19.19 -1.92
C PRO A 20 18.80 -18.04 -1.34
N ALA A 21 19.06 -16.81 -1.77
CA ALA A 21 18.06 -15.77 -1.67
C ALA A 21 16.88 -16.33 -2.47
N PHE A 22 15.84 -16.80 -1.79
CA PHE A 22 14.57 -17.06 -2.45
C PHE A 22 14.18 -15.72 -3.06
N ALA A 23 14.26 -15.61 -4.38
CA ALA A 23 13.58 -14.53 -5.07
C ALA A 23 12.13 -14.64 -4.65
N ALA A 24 11.56 -13.57 -4.09
CA ALA A 24 10.14 -13.54 -3.79
C ALA A 24 9.40 -13.92 -5.07
N GLY A 25 8.49 -14.87 -4.98
CA GLY A 25 7.62 -15.23 -6.08
C GLY A 25 6.65 -14.08 -6.36
N THR A 26 5.93 -14.19 -7.45
CA THR A 26 4.90 -13.22 -7.80
C THR A 26 3.55 -13.92 -7.98
N ILE A 27 2.48 -13.24 -7.55
CA ILE A 27 1.10 -13.64 -7.80
C ILE A 27 0.59 -12.78 -8.95
N GLU A 28 0.21 -13.41 -10.06
CA GLU A 28 -0.46 -12.74 -11.17
C GLU A 28 -1.91 -12.44 -10.78
N VAL A 29 -2.28 -11.16 -10.76
CA VAL A 29 -3.63 -10.69 -10.41
C VAL A 29 -4.46 -10.50 -11.68
N THR A 30 -3.88 -9.84 -12.67
CA THR A 30 -4.42 -9.66 -14.03
C THR A 30 -3.29 -9.92 -15.02
N GLU A 31 -3.56 -9.83 -16.34
CA GLU A 31 -2.55 -9.93 -17.39
C GLU A 31 -1.41 -8.92 -17.21
N ASP A 32 -1.73 -7.71 -16.70
CA ASP A 32 -0.80 -6.59 -16.58
C ASP A 32 -0.34 -6.32 -15.15
N VAL A 33 -0.91 -7.01 -14.14
CA VAL A 33 -0.63 -6.75 -12.71
C VAL A 33 -0.19 -8.00 -11.99
N SER A 34 0.99 -7.93 -11.40
CA SER A 34 1.47 -8.93 -10.46
C SER A 34 1.91 -8.28 -9.15
N VAL A 35 1.81 -9.01 -8.05
CA VAL A 35 2.23 -8.57 -6.72
C VAL A 35 3.20 -9.59 -6.12
N SER A 36 4.01 -9.19 -5.15
CA SER A 36 4.88 -10.09 -4.41
C SER A 36 4.08 -11.12 -3.62
N ASP A 37 4.57 -12.35 -3.50
CA ASP A 37 3.96 -13.42 -2.70
C ASP A 37 4.46 -13.44 -1.24
N ASP A 38 5.30 -12.48 -0.86
CA ASP A 38 5.83 -12.34 0.50
C ASP A 38 4.83 -11.76 1.51
N TYR A 39 3.63 -11.42 1.06
CA TYR A 39 2.54 -10.88 1.87
C TYR A 39 1.26 -11.72 1.73
N ASP A 40 0.56 -11.96 2.84
CA ASP A 40 -0.75 -12.65 2.80
C ASP A 40 -1.87 -11.72 2.35
N TRP A 41 -2.02 -11.59 1.04
CA TRP A 41 -3.06 -10.80 0.40
C TRP A 41 -4.48 -11.34 0.66
N THR A 42 -4.60 -12.59 1.11
CA THR A 42 -5.89 -13.28 1.25
C THR A 42 -6.43 -13.28 2.68
N ARG A 43 -5.72 -12.66 3.63
CA ARG A 43 -6.05 -12.69 5.07
C ARG A 43 -7.46 -12.22 5.42
N PHE A 44 -8.10 -11.43 4.58
CA PHE A 44 -9.48 -10.95 4.76
C PHE A 44 -10.50 -11.69 3.90
N LYS A 45 -10.06 -12.65 3.07
CA LYS A 45 -10.94 -13.37 2.15
C LYS A 45 -12.02 -14.14 2.91
N GLY A 46 -13.28 -13.95 2.52
CA GLY A 46 -14.42 -14.58 3.19
C GLY A 46 -14.91 -13.89 4.48
N GLN A 47 -14.28 -12.78 4.90
CA GLN A 47 -14.70 -12.05 6.10
C GLN A 47 -15.73 -10.94 5.81
N ASN A 48 -16.16 -10.76 4.54
CA ASN A 48 -17.11 -9.73 4.10
C ASN A 48 -16.68 -8.29 4.48
N VAL A 49 -15.37 -8.03 4.42
CA VAL A 49 -14.81 -6.69 4.69
C VAL A 49 -15.18 -5.77 3.54
N THR A 50 -15.57 -4.54 3.86
CA THR A 50 -15.83 -3.47 2.90
C THR A 50 -14.98 -2.26 3.27
N LEU A 51 -14.33 -1.66 2.28
CA LEU A 51 -13.52 -0.45 2.38
C LEU A 51 -14.22 0.68 1.64
N ASN A 52 -14.46 1.81 2.31
CA ASN A 52 -15.06 3.00 1.72
C ASN A 52 -13.96 4.00 1.40
N VAL A 53 -13.75 4.27 0.11
CA VAL A 53 -12.68 5.14 -0.39
C VAL A 53 -13.28 6.38 -1.04
N TYR A 54 -12.70 7.56 -0.74
CA TYR A 54 -13.13 8.85 -1.31
C TYR A 54 -11.90 9.57 -1.89
N ASN A 55 -11.85 9.67 -3.21
CA ASN A 55 -10.68 10.14 -3.94
C ASN A 55 -11.07 11.11 -5.07
N TRP A 56 -10.08 11.70 -5.70
CA TRP A 56 -10.22 12.45 -6.95
C TRP A 56 -10.61 11.51 -8.10
N GLY A 57 -11.38 12.04 -9.08
CA GLY A 57 -11.89 11.23 -10.19
C GLY A 57 -10.82 10.62 -11.07
N GLU A 58 -9.67 11.30 -11.23
CA GLU A 58 -8.64 10.95 -12.21
C GLU A 58 -7.39 10.30 -11.58
N TYR A 59 -7.44 9.91 -10.30
CA TYR A 59 -6.23 9.46 -9.57
C TYR A 59 -5.94 7.98 -9.66
N ILE A 60 -6.85 7.17 -10.19
CA ILE A 60 -6.70 5.72 -10.27
C ILE A 60 -7.28 5.20 -11.59
N SER A 61 -6.60 4.24 -12.18
CA SER A 61 -7.09 3.55 -13.38
C SER A 61 -8.35 2.74 -13.07
N ASN A 62 -9.34 2.83 -13.94
CA ASN A 62 -10.68 2.25 -13.76
C ASN A 62 -11.09 1.26 -14.85
N GLY A 63 -10.14 0.80 -15.69
CA GLY A 63 -10.40 -0.11 -16.80
C GLY A 63 -10.84 0.55 -18.09
N SER A 64 -10.94 1.90 -18.15
CA SER A 64 -11.18 2.61 -19.40
C SER A 64 -9.91 2.75 -20.24
N ASP A 65 -10.08 2.92 -21.55
CA ASP A 65 -8.98 3.18 -22.50
C ASP A 65 -7.82 2.17 -22.40
N ASP A 66 -8.16 0.88 -22.31
CA ASP A 66 -7.22 -0.25 -22.14
C ASP A 66 -6.37 -0.18 -20.87
N SER A 67 -6.79 0.61 -19.87
CA SER A 67 -6.14 0.66 -18.57
C SER A 67 -6.59 -0.49 -17.64
N VAL A 68 -5.79 -0.76 -16.61
CA VAL A 68 -6.16 -1.74 -15.58
C VAL A 68 -7.25 -1.17 -14.67
N ASP A 69 -8.30 -1.94 -14.39
CA ASP A 69 -9.20 -1.64 -13.29
C ASP A 69 -8.54 -2.04 -11.96
N VAL A 70 -7.92 -1.07 -11.31
CA VAL A 70 -7.15 -1.29 -10.06
C VAL A 70 -8.06 -1.71 -8.92
N VAL A 71 -9.27 -1.16 -8.83
CA VAL A 71 -10.24 -1.53 -7.78
C VAL A 71 -10.66 -2.99 -7.95
N ALA A 72 -11.05 -3.39 -9.17
CA ALA A 72 -11.42 -4.77 -9.44
C ALA A 72 -10.26 -5.75 -9.22
N ALA A 73 -9.03 -5.38 -9.59
CA ALA A 73 -7.83 -6.17 -9.32
C ALA A 73 -7.57 -6.35 -7.82
N PHE A 74 -7.70 -5.28 -7.03
CA PHE A 74 -7.58 -5.33 -5.57
C PHE A 74 -8.66 -6.22 -4.93
N GLU A 75 -9.92 -6.06 -5.32
CA GLU A 75 -11.02 -6.91 -4.82
C GLU A 75 -10.81 -8.40 -5.14
N LYS A 76 -10.37 -8.69 -6.37
CA LYS A 76 -10.06 -10.06 -6.82
C LYS A 76 -8.96 -10.70 -5.98
N LEU A 77 -7.89 -9.92 -5.72
CA LEU A 77 -6.73 -10.38 -4.95
C LEU A 77 -7.07 -10.61 -3.49
N THR A 78 -7.72 -9.65 -2.84
CA THR A 78 -7.86 -9.59 -1.37
C THR A 78 -9.19 -10.15 -0.87
N GLY A 79 -10.23 -10.14 -1.70
CA GLY A 79 -11.60 -10.43 -1.28
C GLY A 79 -12.26 -9.31 -0.48
N ILE A 80 -11.61 -8.16 -0.34
CA ILE A 80 -12.17 -6.95 0.27
C ILE A 80 -13.03 -6.24 -0.77
N LYS A 81 -14.25 -5.86 -0.43
CA LYS A 81 -15.10 -5.00 -1.26
C LYS A 81 -14.67 -3.55 -1.14
N VAL A 82 -14.69 -2.80 -2.26
CA VAL A 82 -14.34 -1.39 -2.27
C VAL A 82 -15.50 -0.55 -2.78
N ASN A 83 -16.05 0.28 -1.92
CA ASN A 83 -16.97 1.35 -2.30
C ASN A 83 -16.14 2.58 -2.67
N TYR A 84 -15.75 2.65 -3.93
CA TYR A 84 -14.94 3.77 -4.44
C TYR A 84 -15.86 4.90 -4.91
N THR A 85 -15.70 6.09 -4.31
CA THR A 85 -16.45 7.30 -4.67
C THR A 85 -15.49 8.45 -4.93
N THR A 86 -15.92 9.41 -5.73
CA THR A 86 -15.09 10.55 -6.13
C THR A 86 -15.66 11.87 -5.65
N PHE A 87 -14.79 12.88 -5.54
CA PHE A 87 -15.16 14.26 -5.25
C PHE A 87 -14.50 15.21 -6.26
N ASP A 88 -15.10 16.38 -6.42
CA ASP A 88 -14.68 17.39 -7.39
C ASP A 88 -13.85 18.52 -6.75
N SER A 89 -13.92 18.69 -5.42
CA SER A 89 -13.15 19.68 -4.67
C SER A 89 -12.89 19.26 -3.23
N ASN A 90 -11.79 19.75 -2.67
CA ASN A 90 -11.48 19.54 -1.24
C ASN A 90 -12.56 20.10 -0.32
N GLU A 91 -13.21 21.22 -0.72
CA GLU A 91 -14.27 21.87 0.04
C GLU A 91 -15.52 20.99 0.10
N SER A 92 -15.89 20.33 -1.01
CA SER A 92 -17.03 19.41 -1.04
C SER A 92 -16.75 18.14 -0.22
N LEU A 93 -15.53 17.59 -0.30
CA LEU A 93 -15.08 16.51 0.55
C LEU A 93 -15.18 16.89 2.02
N TYR A 94 -14.55 18.01 2.40
CA TYR A 94 -14.54 18.48 3.78
C TYR A 94 -15.96 18.72 4.32
N ALA A 95 -16.82 19.41 3.58
CA ALA A 95 -18.19 19.68 4.00
C ALA A 95 -18.98 18.39 4.24
N LYS A 96 -18.81 17.40 3.38
CA LYS A 96 -19.47 16.10 3.50
C LYS A 96 -19.02 15.34 4.76
N LEU A 97 -17.72 15.31 5.04
CA LEU A 97 -17.18 14.67 6.24
C LEU A 97 -17.58 15.44 7.50
N LYS A 98 -17.47 16.76 7.49
CA LYS A 98 -17.81 17.61 8.64
C LYS A 98 -19.28 17.51 9.04
N SER A 99 -20.18 17.29 8.08
CA SER A 99 -21.60 17.09 8.35
C SER A 99 -21.93 15.74 9.02
N GLY A 100 -21.01 14.80 9.05
CA GLY A 100 -21.25 13.44 9.51
C GLY A 100 -22.18 12.63 8.60
N ALA A 101 -22.47 13.12 7.39
CA ALA A 101 -23.38 12.45 6.44
C ALA A 101 -22.79 11.18 5.81
N ALA A 102 -21.48 10.99 5.91
CA ALA A 102 -20.79 9.82 5.38
C ALA A 102 -19.54 9.50 6.20
N ASN A 103 -19.24 8.21 6.27
CA ASN A 103 -18.00 7.72 6.86
C ASN A 103 -17.18 7.07 5.75
N TYR A 104 -15.90 7.41 5.71
CA TYR A 104 -14.91 6.81 4.82
C TYR A 104 -13.76 6.24 5.64
N ASP A 105 -13.19 5.15 5.14
CA ASP A 105 -12.03 4.52 5.74
C ASP A 105 -10.73 5.12 5.22
N VAL A 106 -10.74 5.54 3.93
CA VAL A 106 -9.60 6.18 3.27
C VAL A 106 -10.09 7.38 2.47
N ILE A 107 -9.40 8.51 2.62
CA ILE A 107 -9.63 9.74 1.83
C ILE A 107 -8.30 10.24 1.28
N ILE A 108 -8.31 10.84 0.09
CA ILE A 108 -7.09 11.34 -0.58
C ILE A 108 -7.27 12.82 -0.92
N PRO A 109 -7.23 13.75 0.06
CA PRO A 109 -7.32 15.19 -0.18
C PRO A 109 -5.97 15.80 -0.56
N SER A 110 -5.98 17.07 -0.96
CA SER A 110 -4.75 17.84 -1.13
C SER A 110 -4.13 18.22 0.22
N ASP A 111 -2.84 18.53 0.22
CA ASP A 111 -2.00 18.84 1.36
C ASP A 111 -2.60 19.87 2.34
N TYR A 112 -3.04 21.03 1.85
CA TYR A 112 -3.65 22.08 2.68
C TYR A 112 -4.92 21.62 3.40
N MET A 113 -5.66 20.69 2.75
CA MET A 113 -6.87 20.14 3.36
C MET A 113 -6.50 19.06 4.40
N VAL A 114 -5.44 18.29 4.16
CA VAL A 114 -4.87 17.39 5.18
C VAL A 114 -4.49 18.19 6.43
N ALA A 115 -3.70 19.28 6.29
CA ALA A 115 -3.31 20.14 7.41
C ALA A 115 -4.53 20.67 8.19
N LYS A 116 -5.56 21.12 7.47
CA LYS A 116 -6.82 21.58 8.08
C LYS A 116 -7.50 20.46 8.88
N MET A 117 -7.64 19.29 8.29
CA MET A 117 -8.33 18.16 8.92
C MET A 117 -7.56 17.61 10.12
N ILE A 118 -6.22 17.61 10.08
CA ILE A 118 -5.35 17.31 11.23
C ILE A 118 -5.64 18.28 12.37
N SER A 119 -5.64 19.60 12.09
CA SER A 119 -5.87 20.63 13.10
C SER A 119 -7.24 20.54 13.77
N GLU A 120 -8.20 19.92 13.10
CA GLU A 120 -9.57 19.72 13.59
C GLU A 120 -9.79 18.31 14.18
N GLY A 121 -8.76 17.46 14.23
CA GLY A 121 -8.85 16.09 14.76
C GLY A 121 -9.78 15.19 13.96
N MET A 122 -9.87 15.40 12.65
CA MET A 122 -10.75 14.64 11.76
C MET A 122 -10.08 13.40 11.15
N LEU A 123 -8.76 13.27 11.27
CA LEU A 123 -8.00 12.16 10.72
C LEU A 123 -7.50 11.24 11.82
N MET A 124 -7.29 9.99 11.48
CA MET A 124 -6.68 8.99 12.34
C MET A 124 -5.21 8.80 11.89
N PRO A 125 -4.26 8.76 12.84
CA PRO A 125 -2.87 8.51 12.50
C PRO A 125 -2.66 7.18 11.76
N LEU A 126 -1.70 7.17 10.83
CA LEU A 126 -1.30 5.99 10.09
C LEU A 126 -0.34 5.12 10.91
N ASP A 127 -0.48 3.81 10.82
CA ASP A 127 0.50 2.86 11.34
C ASP A 127 1.45 2.44 10.21
N TYR A 128 2.59 3.11 10.11
CA TYR A 128 3.58 2.86 9.07
C TYR A 128 4.22 1.46 9.13
N SER A 129 4.09 0.73 10.22
CA SER A 129 4.50 -0.68 10.27
C SER A 129 3.69 -1.55 9.29
N ASN A 130 2.50 -1.10 8.94
CA ASN A 130 1.62 -1.74 7.94
C ASN A 130 1.81 -1.17 6.52
N ILE A 131 2.69 -0.18 6.32
CA ILE A 131 2.91 0.50 5.03
C ILE A 131 4.40 0.40 4.63
N PRO A 132 4.95 -0.80 4.41
CA PRO A 132 6.39 -0.96 4.15
C PRO A 132 6.85 -0.23 2.88
N ASN A 133 5.96 -0.03 1.92
CA ASN A 133 6.27 0.67 0.67
C ASN A 133 6.44 2.19 0.83
N PHE A 134 6.16 2.77 2.01
CA PHE A 134 6.44 4.17 2.28
C PHE A 134 7.93 4.52 2.07
N GLN A 135 8.83 3.56 2.29
CA GLN A 135 10.26 3.73 2.01
C GLN A 135 10.59 4.02 0.54
N ASN A 136 9.68 3.71 -0.40
CA ASN A 136 9.86 3.93 -1.83
C ASN A 136 9.45 5.35 -2.27
N ILE A 137 8.89 6.17 -1.36
CA ILE A 137 8.59 7.57 -1.62
C ILE A 137 9.89 8.36 -1.46
N ASP A 138 10.20 9.23 -2.42
CA ASP A 138 11.38 10.10 -2.33
C ASP A 138 11.31 11.01 -1.11
N GLU A 139 12.47 11.30 -0.51
CA GLU A 139 12.56 12.09 0.73
C GLU A 139 11.95 13.49 0.61
N GLU A 140 12.01 14.11 -0.57
CA GLU A 140 11.44 15.42 -0.83
C GLU A 140 9.91 15.48 -0.67
N TYR A 141 9.23 14.30 -0.78
CA TYR A 141 7.78 14.18 -0.60
C TYR A 141 7.38 13.65 0.77
N ARG A 142 8.35 13.40 1.65
CA ARG A 142 8.11 13.01 3.04
C ARG A 142 8.25 14.24 3.94
N ASN A 143 7.62 14.20 5.09
CA ASN A 143 7.69 15.26 6.10
C ASN A 143 7.29 16.64 5.54
N GLY A 144 6.26 16.67 4.69
CA GLY A 144 5.73 17.95 4.17
C GLY A 144 5.23 18.85 5.28
N ASP A 145 5.28 20.18 5.06
CA ASP A 145 4.86 21.18 6.07
C ASP A 145 3.42 20.99 6.55
N TYR A 146 2.59 20.29 5.79
CA TYR A 146 1.21 19.96 6.13
C TYR A 146 1.08 18.81 7.14
N ASP A 147 2.06 17.93 7.21
CA ASP A 147 2.16 16.81 8.16
C ASP A 147 3.66 16.51 8.42
N PRO A 148 4.36 17.35 9.21
CA PRO A 148 5.82 17.29 9.37
C PRO A 148 6.36 15.98 9.97
N GLU A 149 5.49 15.25 10.66
CA GLU A 149 5.84 13.97 11.29
C GLU A 149 5.40 12.76 10.46
N ASN A 150 4.78 12.98 9.30
CA ASN A 150 4.09 11.95 8.52
C ASN A 150 3.20 11.05 9.40
N ALA A 151 2.39 11.66 10.24
CA ALA A 151 1.57 10.91 11.18
C ALA A 151 0.21 10.49 10.59
N TYR A 152 -0.21 11.10 9.45
CA TYR A 152 -1.55 10.97 8.89
C TYR A 152 -1.57 10.59 7.43
#